data_4ada401fb2e01c4d8d11be26ca2c0143
#
_entry.id   4ada401fb2e01c4d8d11be26ca2c0143
#
_cell.length_a   1.000
_cell.length_b   1.000
_cell.length_c   1.000
_cell.angle_alpha   90.00
_cell.angle_beta   90.00
_cell.angle_gamma   90.00
#
_symmetry.space_group_name_H-M   'P 1'
#
loop_
_entity.id
_entity.type
_entity.pdbx_description
1 polymer ?
#
loop_
_entity_poly.entity_id
_entity_poly.type
_entity_poly.pdbx_seq_one_letter_code
_entity_poly.pdbx_strand_id
1 'polypeptide(L)'
;MEYQAKLPTPFGVLGIRCTEDALTGIDFLKAGEKPQRATSAFAKTVCEQLLRYLENPDAQFSVPLKLNGTPHQRKVWQAMLDIPRGQTRSYGELAAELKSAAQAVGQACGANPIPIIIPCHRVVGKSGLGGFARHTSGDPLDIKRWLLAHESAALASSCGGGLGRGQ
;
A
#
# COMPACT_ATOMS: atom_id res chain seq x y z
N MET A 1 4.91 16.55 12.73
CA MET A 1 5.26 16.17 11.37
C MET A 1 4.27 16.79 10.39
N GLU A 2 4.80 17.39 9.37
CA GLU A 2 3.97 18.15 8.45
C GLU A 2 3.66 17.37 7.19
N TYR A 3 2.40 17.39 6.78
CA TYR A 3 1.97 16.72 5.56
C TYR A 3 1.80 17.70 4.42
N GLN A 4 2.13 17.26 3.21
CA GLN A 4 1.93 18.07 2.02
C GLN A 4 0.51 17.95 1.47
N ALA A 5 -0.25 16.97 1.97
CA ALA A 5 -1.67 16.83 1.66
C ALA A 5 -2.30 15.86 2.66
N LYS A 6 -3.61 15.99 2.88
CA LYS A 6 -4.40 15.03 3.65
C LYS A 6 -5.60 14.65 2.82
N LEU A 7 -5.59 13.43 2.32
CA LEU A 7 -6.55 12.98 1.31
C LEU A 7 -7.62 12.08 1.94
N PRO A 8 -8.89 12.48 1.88
CA PRO A 8 -9.96 11.59 2.37
C PRO A 8 -10.16 10.41 1.43
N THR A 9 -10.39 9.24 2.02
CA THR A 9 -10.63 8.01 1.29
C THR A 9 -11.78 7.26 1.96
N PRO A 10 -12.29 6.19 1.32
CA PRO A 10 -13.35 5.40 1.97
C PRO A 10 -12.94 4.77 3.31
N PHE A 11 -11.63 4.60 3.56
CA PHE A 11 -11.17 3.98 4.79
C PHE A 11 -10.46 4.95 5.73
N GLY A 12 -10.59 6.26 5.50
CA GLY A 12 -10.00 7.26 6.38
C GLY A 12 -9.20 8.28 5.60
N VAL A 13 -8.39 9.05 6.32
CA VAL A 13 -7.62 10.13 5.71
C VAL A 13 -6.16 9.71 5.59
N LEU A 14 -5.59 9.92 4.42
CA LEU A 14 -4.19 9.62 4.17
C LEU A 14 -3.37 10.89 4.27
N GLY A 15 -2.29 10.85 5.08
CA GLY A 15 -1.33 11.94 5.13
C GLY A 15 -0.21 11.68 4.14
N ILE A 16 0.04 12.65 3.27
CA ILE A 16 1.03 12.51 2.20
C ILE A 16 2.27 13.31 2.56
N ARG A 17 3.41 12.63 2.58
CA ARG A 17 4.71 13.28 2.80
C ARG A 17 5.54 13.13 1.54
N CYS A 18 6.02 14.25 1.03
CA CYS A 18 6.83 14.23 -0.18
C CYS A 18 7.75 15.44 -0.24
N THR A 19 8.77 15.34 -1.09
CA THR A 19 9.57 16.48 -1.49
C THR A 19 8.98 17.05 -2.77
N GLU A 20 9.71 17.92 -3.43
CA GLU A 20 9.24 18.47 -4.70
C GLU A 20 9.30 17.46 -5.84
N ASP A 21 10.06 16.40 -5.67
CA ASP A 21 10.28 15.46 -6.78
C ASP A 21 10.18 13.98 -6.39
N ALA A 22 9.84 13.67 -5.14
CA ALA A 22 9.71 12.28 -4.73
C ALA A 22 8.75 12.11 -3.56
N LEU A 23 8.03 11.01 -3.56
CA LEU A 23 7.14 10.63 -2.46
C LEU A 23 7.96 9.94 -1.39
N THR A 24 7.79 10.36 -0.14
CA THR A 24 8.58 9.83 0.98
C THR A 24 7.74 9.06 1.99
N GLY A 25 6.44 9.27 2.03
CA GLY A 25 5.61 8.54 2.97
C GLY A 25 4.13 8.75 2.79
N ILE A 26 3.37 7.75 3.22
CA ILE A 26 1.91 7.83 3.32
C ILE A 26 1.56 7.29 4.70
N ASP A 27 0.82 8.08 5.47
CA ASP A 27 0.39 7.68 6.81
C ASP A 27 -1.13 7.56 6.87
N PHE A 28 -1.62 6.57 7.61
CA PHE A 28 -3.05 6.44 7.87
C PHE A 28 -3.35 7.27 9.10
N LEU A 29 -4.14 8.34 8.92
CA LEU A 29 -4.38 9.30 9.99
C LEU A 29 -5.62 8.92 10.80
N LYS A 30 -5.77 9.57 11.96
CA LYS A 30 -6.89 9.29 12.86
C LYS A 30 -8.22 9.64 12.19
N ALA A 31 -9.25 8.92 12.61
CA ALA A 31 -10.61 9.26 12.20
C ALA A 31 -10.92 10.69 12.66
N GLY A 32 -11.55 11.45 11.77
CA GLY A 32 -11.88 12.83 12.09
C GLY A 32 -10.83 13.85 11.70
N GLU A 33 -9.71 13.37 11.21
CA GLU A 33 -8.68 14.29 10.70
C GLU A 33 -9.24 15.09 9.53
N LYS A 34 -8.98 16.40 9.50
CA LYS A 34 -9.53 17.25 8.46
C LYS A 34 -8.74 17.12 7.17
N PRO A 35 -9.40 17.11 6.02
CA PRO A 35 -8.70 17.09 4.74
C PRO A 35 -7.83 18.33 4.58
N GLN A 36 -6.78 18.20 3.80
CA GLN A 36 -5.88 19.31 3.49
C GLN A 36 -5.53 19.24 2.02
N ARG A 37 -5.67 20.36 1.33
CA ARG A 37 -5.29 20.41 -0.08
C ARG A 37 -3.79 20.25 -0.24
N ALA A 38 -3.39 19.72 -1.38
CA ALA A 38 -1.98 19.57 -1.68
C ALA A 38 -1.29 20.95 -1.70
N THR A 39 -0.12 21.00 -1.05
CA THR A 39 0.63 22.25 -0.95
C THR A 39 1.65 22.42 -2.07
N SER A 40 1.78 21.42 -2.95
CA SER A 40 2.72 21.49 -4.07
C SER A 40 2.14 20.75 -5.27
N ALA A 41 2.72 21.00 -6.44
CA ALA A 41 2.30 20.33 -7.66
C ALA A 41 2.56 18.82 -7.55
N PHE A 42 3.68 18.43 -6.96
CA PHE A 42 3.99 17.03 -6.81
C PHE A 42 3.00 16.32 -5.90
N ALA A 43 2.66 16.95 -4.76
CA ALA A 43 1.67 16.38 -3.84
C ALA A 43 0.31 16.24 -4.52
N LYS A 44 -0.05 17.21 -5.35
CA LYS A 44 -1.29 17.12 -6.11
C LYS A 44 -1.29 15.93 -7.05
N THR A 45 -0.18 15.69 -7.73
CA THR A 45 -0.04 14.54 -8.62
C THR A 45 -0.18 13.24 -7.84
N VAL A 46 0.41 13.15 -6.67
CA VAL A 46 0.29 11.96 -5.83
C VAL A 46 -1.17 11.72 -5.47
N CYS A 47 -1.86 12.77 -5.03
CA CYS A 47 -3.28 12.64 -4.68
C CYS A 47 -4.12 12.21 -5.88
N GLU A 48 -3.85 12.75 -7.05
CA GLU A 48 -4.58 12.37 -8.25
C GLU A 48 -4.38 10.90 -8.59
N GLN A 49 -3.17 10.39 -8.45
CA GLN A 49 -2.92 8.98 -8.71
C GLN A 49 -3.58 8.07 -7.68
N LEU A 50 -3.58 8.48 -6.42
CA LEU A 50 -4.27 7.72 -5.39
C LEU A 50 -5.78 7.68 -5.64
N LEU A 51 -6.37 8.81 -5.99
CA LEU A 51 -7.80 8.87 -6.30
C LEU A 51 -8.13 8.00 -7.52
N ARG A 52 -7.27 8.01 -8.53
CA ARG A 52 -7.47 7.18 -9.70
C ARG A 52 -7.45 5.70 -9.33
N TYR A 53 -6.52 5.32 -8.46
CA TYR A 53 -6.45 3.95 -7.98
C TYR A 53 -7.71 3.55 -7.20
N LEU A 54 -8.22 4.47 -6.39
CA LEU A 54 -9.44 4.18 -5.62
C LEU A 54 -10.66 3.97 -6.52
N GLU A 55 -10.68 4.60 -7.68
CA GLU A 55 -11.74 4.41 -8.65
C GLU A 55 -11.48 3.19 -9.53
N ASN A 56 -10.23 2.93 -9.85
CA ASN A 56 -9.85 1.87 -10.76
C ASN A 56 -8.59 1.19 -10.24
N PRO A 57 -8.71 0.00 -9.65
CA PRO A 57 -7.54 -0.67 -9.09
C PRO A 57 -6.50 -1.10 -10.13
N ASP A 58 -6.83 -1.02 -11.43
CA ASP A 58 -5.85 -1.24 -12.47
C ASP A 58 -4.94 -0.05 -12.71
N ALA A 59 -5.27 1.11 -12.12
CA ALA A 59 -4.46 2.30 -12.33
C ALA A 59 -3.06 2.09 -11.78
N GLN A 60 -2.08 2.55 -12.54
CA GLN A 60 -0.68 2.40 -12.20
C GLN A 60 -0.17 3.65 -11.51
N PHE A 61 0.76 3.46 -10.58
CA PHE A 61 1.44 4.58 -9.94
C PHE A 61 2.75 4.83 -10.66
N SER A 62 3.00 6.10 -10.98
CA SER A 62 4.20 6.47 -11.70
C SER A 62 5.03 7.54 -11.00
N VAL A 63 4.71 7.83 -9.73
CA VAL A 63 5.47 8.85 -9.00
C VAL A 63 6.80 8.28 -8.51
N PRO A 64 7.87 9.07 -8.55
CA PRO A 64 9.14 8.63 -7.98
C PRO A 64 9.03 8.44 -6.48
N LEU A 65 9.66 7.40 -5.98
CA LEU A 65 9.66 7.08 -4.56
C LEU A 65 11.06 7.25 -3.99
N LYS A 66 11.14 7.85 -2.81
CA LYS A 66 12.40 7.92 -2.08
C LYS A 66 12.28 7.03 -0.84
N LEU A 67 12.99 5.92 -0.85
CA LEU A 67 12.87 4.90 0.18
C LEU A 67 14.10 4.94 1.09
N ASN A 68 13.86 5.26 2.34
CA ASN A 68 14.91 5.24 3.36
C ASN A 68 14.71 3.98 4.19
N GLY A 69 15.67 3.08 4.11
CA GLY A 69 15.62 1.84 4.85
C GLY A 69 16.90 1.07 4.70
N THR A 70 16.98 -0.03 5.41
CA THR A 70 18.12 -0.93 5.30
C THR A 70 18.11 -1.62 3.95
N PRO A 71 19.25 -2.20 3.52
CA PRO A 71 19.25 -2.98 2.29
C PRO A 71 18.23 -4.10 2.29
N HIS A 72 18.05 -4.77 3.44
CA HIS A 72 17.05 -5.84 3.55
C HIS A 72 15.64 -5.28 3.38
N GLN A 73 15.31 -4.18 4.05
CA GLN A 73 14.00 -3.57 3.92
C GLN A 73 13.72 -3.19 2.46
N ARG A 74 14.69 -2.58 1.80
CA ARG A 74 14.50 -2.17 0.40
C ARG A 74 14.28 -3.36 -0.52
N LYS A 75 14.96 -4.47 -0.26
CA LYS A 75 14.72 -5.68 -1.04
C LYS A 75 13.31 -6.21 -0.87
N VAL A 76 12.81 -6.21 0.37
CA VAL A 76 11.45 -6.65 0.65
C VAL A 76 10.45 -5.73 -0.05
N TRP A 77 10.65 -4.42 0.09
CA TRP A 77 9.73 -3.45 -0.53
C TRP A 77 9.72 -3.59 -2.06
N GLN A 78 10.87 -3.83 -2.67
CA GLN A 78 10.94 -4.03 -4.11
C GLN A 78 10.21 -5.31 -4.51
N ALA A 79 10.37 -6.37 -3.75
CA ALA A 79 9.65 -7.61 -4.02
C ALA A 79 8.14 -7.41 -3.92
N MET A 80 7.69 -6.59 -2.98
CA MET A 80 6.28 -6.29 -2.87
C MET A 80 5.77 -5.50 -4.08
N LEU A 81 6.57 -4.54 -4.56
CA LEU A 81 6.21 -3.79 -5.76
C LEU A 81 6.02 -4.69 -6.97
N ASP A 82 6.68 -5.84 -6.98
CA ASP A 82 6.59 -6.78 -8.08
C ASP A 82 5.37 -7.69 -8.00
N ILE A 83 4.58 -7.64 -6.92
CA ILE A 83 3.37 -8.45 -6.81
C ILE A 83 2.25 -7.78 -7.58
N PRO A 84 1.69 -8.45 -8.60
CA PRO A 84 0.63 -7.84 -9.39
C PRO A 84 -0.66 -7.63 -8.61
N ARG A 85 -1.44 -6.67 -9.04
CA ARG A 85 -2.77 -6.45 -8.49
C ARG A 85 -3.60 -7.73 -8.61
N GLY A 86 -4.34 -8.04 -7.56
CA GLY A 86 -5.19 -9.22 -7.54
C GLY A 86 -4.49 -10.49 -7.11
N GLN A 87 -3.19 -10.40 -6.84
CA GLN A 87 -2.42 -11.54 -6.38
C GLN A 87 -1.90 -11.29 -4.99
N THR A 88 -1.62 -12.37 -4.26
CA THR A 88 -1.00 -12.27 -2.94
C THR A 88 0.18 -13.22 -2.86
N ARG A 89 1.11 -12.92 -1.96
CA ARG A 89 2.23 -13.78 -1.64
C ARG A 89 2.27 -13.93 -0.12
N SER A 90 2.72 -15.07 0.35
CA SER A 90 2.87 -15.23 1.79
C SER A 90 4.22 -14.67 2.23
N TYR A 91 4.32 -14.37 3.53
CA TYR A 91 5.61 -13.95 4.09
C TYR A 91 6.67 -15.01 3.85
N GLY A 92 6.29 -16.29 3.96
CA GLY A 92 7.22 -17.37 3.73
C GLY A 92 7.68 -17.46 2.29
N GLU A 93 6.78 -17.22 1.34
CA GLU A 93 7.15 -17.22 -0.08
C GLU A 93 8.16 -16.13 -0.39
N LEU A 94 7.92 -14.92 0.13
CA LEU A 94 8.87 -13.83 -0.06
C LEU A 94 10.19 -14.12 0.63
N ALA A 95 10.13 -14.70 1.82
CA ALA A 95 11.35 -15.02 2.54
C ALA A 95 12.20 -16.03 1.76
N ALA A 96 11.57 -17.05 1.18
CA ALA A 96 12.29 -18.02 0.38
C ALA A 96 12.93 -17.36 -0.82
N GLU A 97 12.19 -16.52 -1.50
CA GLU A 97 12.68 -15.82 -2.68
C GLU A 97 13.87 -14.91 -2.35
N LEU A 98 13.81 -14.26 -1.20
CA LEU A 98 14.83 -13.27 -0.79
C LEU A 98 15.93 -13.90 0.07
N LYS A 99 15.87 -15.20 0.34
CA LYS A 99 16.79 -15.88 1.23
C LYS A 99 16.81 -15.23 2.61
N SER A 100 15.61 -15.04 3.15
CA SER A 100 15.41 -14.37 4.43
C SER A 100 14.49 -15.23 5.29
N ALA A 101 14.06 -14.69 6.43
CA ALA A 101 13.12 -15.35 7.32
C ALA A 101 11.75 -14.65 7.24
N ALA A 102 10.68 -15.41 7.38
CA ALA A 102 9.33 -14.86 7.33
C ALA A 102 9.15 -13.74 8.34
N GLN A 103 9.72 -13.89 9.55
CA GLN A 103 9.62 -12.86 10.57
C GLN A 103 10.30 -11.56 10.14
N ALA A 104 11.47 -11.66 9.51
CA ALA A 104 12.19 -10.49 9.03
C ALA A 104 11.42 -9.79 7.90
N VAL A 105 10.81 -10.58 7.01
CA VAL A 105 9.96 -10.03 5.95
C VAL A 105 8.76 -9.32 6.57
N GLY A 106 8.13 -9.92 7.57
CA GLY A 106 7.00 -9.30 8.26
C GLY A 106 7.37 -7.97 8.90
N GLN A 107 8.54 -7.90 9.51
CA GLN A 107 9.01 -6.64 10.11
C GLN A 107 9.24 -5.58 9.05
N ALA A 108 9.82 -5.95 7.91
CA ALA A 108 10.04 -5.00 6.82
C ALA A 108 8.70 -4.52 6.24
N CYS A 109 7.72 -5.41 6.14
CA CYS A 109 6.38 -5.01 5.72
C CYS A 109 5.77 -3.99 6.67
N GLY A 110 5.92 -4.22 7.97
CA GLY A 110 5.40 -3.28 8.97
C GLY A 110 6.11 -1.94 8.96
N ALA A 111 7.33 -1.89 8.46
CA ALA A 111 8.10 -0.65 8.38
C ALA A 111 7.91 0.08 7.04
N ASN A 112 7.06 -0.43 6.16
CA ASN A 112 6.80 0.15 4.85
C ASN A 112 6.39 1.62 4.98
N PRO A 113 7.16 2.55 4.41
CA PRO A 113 6.83 3.96 4.55
C PRO A 113 5.76 4.46 3.59
N ILE A 114 5.46 3.71 2.54
CA ILE A 114 4.54 4.16 1.49
C ILE A 114 3.53 3.05 1.19
N PRO A 115 2.64 2.74 2.17
CA PRO A 115 1.63 1.70 1.93
C PRO A 115 0.71 2.08 0.78
N ILE A 116 0.02 1.10 0.24
CA ILE A 116 -0.84 1.19 -0.93
C ILE A 116 0.00 1.17 -2.20
N ILE A 117 0.93 2.09 -2.37
CA ILE A 117 1.81 2.12 -3.54
C ILE A 117 2.81 0.98 -3.46
N ILE A 118 3.47 0.83 -2.30
CA ILE A 118 4.24 -0.39 -2.03
C ILE A 118 3.25 -1.35 -1.38
N PRO A 119 2.77 -2.35 -2.10
CA PRO A 119 1.53 -3.05 -1.72
C PRO A 119 1.72 -4.10 -0.63
N CYS A 120 2.02 -3.67 0.58
CA CYS A 120 2.14 -4.61 1.69
C CYS A 120 0.82 -5.32 2.00
N HIS A 121 -0.30 -4.80 1.51
CA HIS A 121 -1.58 -5.50 1.63
C HIS A 121 -1.62 -6.80 0.80
N ARG A 122 -0.71 -6.96 -0.15
CA ARG A 122 -0.63 -8.18 -0.97
C ARG A 122 0.25 -9.26 -0.35
N VAL A 123 0.74 -9.02 0.86
CA VAL A 123 1.53 -10.03 1.58
C VAL A 123 0.69 -10.51 2.75
N VAL A 124 0.50 -11.83 2.83
CA VAL A 124 -0.43 -12.42 3.80
C VAL A 124 0.28 -13.53 4.57
N GLY A 125 -0.32 -13.91 5.70
CA GLY A 125 0.17 -15.04 6.49
C GLY A 125 -0.30 -16.35 5.90
N LYS A 126 0.27 -17.42 6.42
CA LYS A 126 -0.09 -18.76 5.98
C LYS A 126 -1.56 -19.07 6.19
N SER A 127 -2.10 -18.64 7.30
CA SER A 127 -3.45 -19.00 7.69
C SER A 127 -4.37 -17.80 7.80
N GLY A 128 -3.97 -16.64 7.27
CA GLY A 128 -4.82 -15.46 7.37
C GLY A 128 -4.15 -14.26 6.79
N LEU A 129 -4.72 -13.10 7.06
CA LEU A 129 -4.26 -11.85 6.47
C LEU A 129 -2.87 -11.42 6.92
N GLY A 130 -2.44 -11.84 8.10
CA GLY A 130 -1.21 -11.32 8.65
C GLY A 130 -1.38 -9.89 9.11
N GLY A 131 -0.27 -9.18 9.22
CA GLY A 131 -0.29 -7.81 9.68
C GLY A 131 -0.44 -6.81 8.55
N PHE A 132 -0.38 -5.53 8.91
CA PHE A 132 -0.43 -4.45 7.95
C PHE A 132 0.44 -3.31 8.46
N ALA A 133 0.63 -2.29 7.65
CA ALA A 133 1.48 -1.15 7.97
C ALA A 133 1.08 -0.49 9.28
N ARG A 134 2.02 0.19 9.89
CA ARG A 134 1.74 0.93 11.12
C ARG A 134 0.76 2.06 10.87
N HIS A 135 -0.13 2.26 11.83
CA HIS A 135 -0.97 3.43 11.82
C HIS A 135 -1.46 3.73 13.22
N THR A 136 -2.12 4.85 13.36
CA THR A 136 -2.39 5.40 14.68
C THR A 136 -3.79 5.12 15.19
N SER A 137 -4.70 4.61 14.37
CA SER A 137 -6.06 4.35 14.83
C SER A 137 -6.74 3.33 13.94
N GLY A 138 -7.87 2.84 14.43
CA GLY A 138 -8.66 1.87 13.70
C GLY A 138 -8.02 0.51 13.66
N ASP A 139 -8.65 -0.41 12.95
CA ASP A 139 -8.13 -1.75 12.78
C ASP A 139 -7.36 -1.80 11.45
N PRO A 140 -6.04 -2.01 11.50
CA PRO A 140 -5.25 -2.08 10.27
C PRO A 140 -5.73 -3.15 9.32
N LEU A 141 -6.27 -4.23 9.85
CA LEU A 141 -6.75 -5.32 9.00
C LEU A 141 -7.99 -4.93 8.21
N ASP A 142 -8.79 -3.98 8.70
CA ASP A 142 -9.93 -3.50 7.93
C ASP A 142 -9.48 -2.79 6.66
N ILE A 143 -8.44 -2.00 6.75
CA ILE A 143 -7.89 -1.32 5.58
C ILE A 143 -7.33 -2.35 4.60
N LYS A 144 -6.60 -3.34 5.12
CA LYS A 144 -6.04 -4.39 4.29
C LYS A 144 -7.14 -5.15 3.55
N ARG A 145 -8.22 -5.49 4.26
CA ARG A 145 -9.37 -6.17 3.65
C ARG A 145 -10.00 -5.33 2.55
N TRP A 146 -10.14 -4.03 2.81
CA TRP A 146 -10.72 -3.13 1.83
C TRP A 146 -9.89 -3.11 0.55
N LEU A 147 -8.57 -2.99 0.69
CA LEU A 147 -7.68 -2.93 -0.46
C LEU A 147 -7.71 -4.24 -1.25
N LEU A 148 -7.68 -5.36 -0.56
CA LEU A 148 -7.71 -6.66 -1.24
C LEU A 148 -9.04 -6.88 -1.96
N ALA A 149 -10.15 -6.51 -1.33
CA ALA A 149 -11.45 -6.64 -1.94
C ALA A 149 -11.58 -5.73 -3.16
N HIS A 150 -11.06 -4.53 -3.07
CA HIS A 150 -11.07 -3.58 -4.17
C HIS A 150 -10.34 -4.15 -5.39
N GLU A 151 -9.19 -4.74 -5.16
CA GLU A 151 -8.39 -5.30 -6.25
C GLU A 151 -9.01 -6.58 -6.80
N SER A 152 -9.57 -7.41 -5.94
CA SER A 152 -10.18 -8.66 -6.38
C SER A 152 -11.47 -8.43 -7.14
N ALA A 153 -12.29 -7.51 -6.68
CA ALA A 153 -13.56 -7.22 -7.34
C ALA A 153 -13.33 -6.75 -8.77
N ALA A 154 -12.35 -5.86 -8.95
CA ALA A 154 -12.04 -5.36 -10.28
C ALA A 154 -11.46 -6.46 -11.16
N LEU A 155 -10.63 -7.33 -10.59
CA LEU A 155 -10.09 -8.44 -11.34
C LEU A 155 -11.19 -9.36 -11.82
N ALA A 156 -12.14 -9.69 -10.94
CA ALA A 156 -13.26 -10.53 -11.30
C ALA A 156 -14.09 -9.90 -12.42
N SER A 157 -14.34 -8.61 -12.32
CA SER A 157 -15.07 -7.90 -13.35
C SER A 157 -14.36 -7.92 -14.70
N SER A 158 -13.08 -7.64 -14.68
CA SER A 158 -12.36 -7.56 -15.94
C SER A 158 -12.17 -8.93 -16.57
N CYS A 159 -12.17 -9.97 -15.79
CA CYS A 159 -12.09 -11.31 -16.32
C CYS A 159 -13.44 -11.84 -16.76
N GLY A 160 -14.49 -11.13 -16.52
CA GLY A 160 -15.78 -11.58 -16.94
C GLY A 160 -16.16 -12.82 -16.36
N GLY A 161 -15.90 -13.26 -15.52
CA GLY A 161 -16.27 -14.34 -15.13
C GLY A 161 -15.48 -15.10 -14.37
N GLY A 162 -14.76 -14.57 -14.17
CA GLY A 162 -14.05 -14.94 -13.48
C GLY A 162 -13.42 -15.92 -12.99
N LEU A 163 -13.30 -16.36 -12.90
CA LEU A 163 -12.64 -17.12 -12.49
C LEU A 163 -12.26 -17.16 -11.32
N GLY A 164 -12.55 -16.75 -10.92
CA GLY A 164 -12.30 -16.68 -9.73
C GLY A 164 -11.15 -17.02 -9.15
N ARG A 165 -10.55 -17.08 -9.34
CA ARG A 165 -9.57 -17.24 -8.81
C ARG A 165 -9.33 -16.64 -7.83
N GLY A 166 -9.66 -16.27 -7.40
CA GLY A 166 -9.47 -15.67 -6.44
C GLY A 166 -8.69 -15.84 -5.46
N GLN A 167 -8.38 -15.86 -5.41
CA GLN A 167 -7.80 -15.84 -4.63
C GLN A 167 -7.41 -15.62 -4.04
#